data_0bcdcba0cb2fc3f0faca9e66a92b542c
#
_entry.id   0bcdcba0cb2fc3f0faca9e66a92b542c
#
_cell.length_a   1.000
_cell.length_b   1.000
_cell.length_c   1.000
_cell.angle_alpha   90.00
_cell.angle_beta   90.00
_cell.angle_gamma   90.00
#
_symmetry.space_group_name_H-M   'P 1'
#
loop_
_entity.id
_entity.type
_entity.pdbx_description
1 polymer ?
#
loop_
_entity_poly.entity_id
_entity_poly.type
_entity_poly.pdbx_seq_one_letter_code
_entity_poly.pdbx_strand_id
1 'polypeptide(L)'
;GCTAYASGMLERQKPEKAETPPATEVVDGIGRPVAQASSNGITVTAEAVVGDWSNYVVVLTVAKDDGTAFEGIRENEDGPLALTFGNLATVTIDGAPSRGTTSYFFDADPDDNAIQFVKASTIDTHGGGSFLGKPVRVKLLDLMALDEDGEARTLVEGAWRMSFLANCADLSRNVPAGQTFAFDEGTATINAITISPLSLSVDLMIDFPIEVNPIGFDTPQSKRLQGLPLTVNMKDGTVVDATQKSGGAVEVREYATVAGKSLMFDRFLDLDEVASITVGGVDIPMP
;
A
#
# COMPACT_ATOMS: atom_id res chain seq x y z
N GLY A 1 4.19 14.97 -17.82
CA GLY A 1 4.79 15.26 -16.54
C GLY A 1 4.00 14.61 -15.43
N CYS A 2 4.40 13.46 -14.92
CA CYS A 2 3.74 12.75 -13.83
C CYS A 2 4.80 12.18 -12.92
N THR A 3 5.38 13.02 -12.04
CA THR A 3 6.39 12.55 -11.10
C THR A 3 6.16 13.02 -9.64
N ALA A 4 4.96 13.49 -9.31
CA ALA A 4 4.66 13.96 -7.95
C ALA A 4 3.92 12.94 -7.05
N TYR A 5 3.88 11.66 -7.43
CA TYR A 5 3.03 10.68 -6.74
C TYR A 5 3.70 9.86 -5.64
N ALA A 6 5.01 9.89 -5.53
CA ALA A 6 5.71 8.89 -4.70
C ALA A 6 6.12 9.37 -3.30
N SER A 7 6.15 10.65 -3.03
CA SER A 7 6.77 11.15 -1.79
C SER A 7 5.82 11.33 -0.59
N GLY A 8 4.50 11.25 -0.79
CA GLY A 8 3.52 11.42 0.29
C GLY A 8 3.13 10.13 1.02
N MET A 9 3.55 8.95 0.53
CA MET A 9 3.12 7.67 1.08
C MET A 9 3.97 7.15 2.25
N LEU A 10 5.05 7.81 2.64
CA LEU A 10 6.07 7.21 3.52
C LEU A 10 6.54 8.09 4.70
N GLU A 11 5.82 9.13 5.09
CA GLU A 11 6.06 9.69 6.43
C GLU A 11 5.29 8.84 7.45
N ARG A 12 5.97 7.81 7.92
CA ARG A 12 5.50 6.93 9.00
C ARG A 12 5.51 7.70 10.31
N GLN A 13 4.35 7.83 10.94
CA GLN A 13 4.33 8.05 12.39
C GLN A 13 4.88 6.80 13.08
N LYS A 14 5.76 6.99 14.07
CA LYS A 14 6.26 5.91 14.94
C LYS A 14 5.09 5.05 15.41
N PRO A 15 5.08 3.74 15.20
CA PRO A 15 4.06 2.89 15.78
C PRO A 15 4.20 2.92 17.30
N GLU A 16 3.15 3.30 18.01
CA GLU A 16 2.98 2.98 19.41
C GLU A 16 2.86 1.46 19.50
N LYS A 17 3.89 0.81 20.08
CA LYS A 17 3.98 -0.61 20.44
C LYS A 17 3.26 -1.59 19.51
N ALA A 18 4.07 -2.28 18.67
CA ALA A 18 3.83 -3.62 18.12
C ALA A 18 2.36 -3.95 17.77
N GLU A 19 1.77 -3.25 16.83
CA GLU A 19 0.68 -3.82 16.03
C GLU A 19 1.33 -4.71 14.96
N THR A 20 0.85 -5.93 14.85
CA THR A 20 1.25 -6.91 13.85
C THR A 20 1.25 -6.26 12.47
N PRO A 21 2.33 -6.33 11.67
CA PRO A 21 2.34 -5.76 10.34
C PRO A 21 1.20 -6.34 9.49
N PRO A 22 0.58 -5.59 8.57
CA PRO A 22 -0.53 -6.06 7.73
C PRO A 22 -0.25 -7.40 7.06
N ALA A 23 1.00 -7.65 6.73
CA ALA A 23 1.44 -8.89 6.10
C ALA A 23 1.36 -10.12 7.00
N THR A 24 1.48 -9.99 8.32
CA THR A 24 1.32 -11.12 9.25
C THR A 24 -0.15 -11.56 9.29
N GLU A 25 -1.09 -10.61 9.28
CA GLU A 25 -2.52 -10.92 9.21
C GLU A 25 -2.88 -11.63 7.90
N VAL A 26 -2.19 -11.30 6.79
CA VAL A 26 -2.35 -11.98 5.49
C VAL A 26 -1.81 -13.40 5.54
N VAL A 27 -0.62 -13.61 6.10
CA VAL A 27 0.01 -14.93 6.22
C VAL A 27 -0.83 -15.86 7.10
N ASP A 28 -1.33 -15.37 8.22
CA ASP A 28 -2.18 -16.15 9.14
C ASP A 28 -3.55 -16.50 8.53
N GLY A 29 -4.03 -15.71 7.57
CA GLY A 29 -5.38 -15.88 6.98
C GLY A 29 -5.47 -16.78 5.74
N ILE A 30 -4.36 -17.06 5.01
CA ILE A 30 -4.42 -17.60 3.64
C ILE A 30 -3.72 -18.96 3.44
N GLY A 31 -2.98 -19.45 4.35
CA GLY A 31 -2.62 -20.86 4.63
C GLY A 31 -2.19 -21.83 3.52
N ARG A 32 -1.91 -21.48 2.26
CA ARG A 32 -1.30 -22.38 1.27
C ARG A 32 -0.31 -21.66 0.36
N PRO A 33 0.98 -22.12 0.34
CA PRO A 33 1.97 -21.62 -0.61
C PRO A 33 1.48 -21.78 -2.04
N VAL A 34 1.61 -20.74 -2.87
CA VAL A 34 1.19 -20.76 -4.28
C VAL A 34 2.34 -21.04 -5.24
N ALA A 35 3.57 -20.73 -4.85
CA ALA A 35 4.80 -21.02 -5.60
C ALA A 35 6.02 -20.97 -4.69
N GLN A 36 7.10 -21.62 -5.08
CA GLN A 36 8.38 -21.56 -4.36
C GLN A 36 9.57 -21.66 -5.31
N ALA A 37 10.71 -21.17 -4.87
CA ALA A 37 12.00 -21.31 -5.54
C ALA A 37 13.12 -21.41 -4.50
N SER A 38 14.10 -22.26 -4.72
CA SER A 38 15.25 -22.45 -3.83
C SER A 38 16.56 -22.11 -4.53
N SER A 39 17.47 -21.48 -3.83
CA SER A 39 18.82 -21.14 -4.30
C SER A 39 19.75 -20.98 -3.10
N ASN A 40 20.90 -21.63 -3.15
CA ASN A 40 21.98 -21.49 -2.17
C ASN A 40 21.55 -21.56 -0.69
N GLY A 41 20.74 -22.58 -0.34
CA GLY A 41 20.31 -22.82 1.03
C GLY A 41 19.20 -21.88 1.54
N ILE A 42 18.58 -21.11 0.63
CA ILE A 42 17.41 -20.29 0.91
C ILE A 42 16.27 -20.73 0.00
N THR A 43 15.12 -20.98 0.59
CA THR A 43 13.85 -21.19 -0.12
C THR A 43 12.96 -19.95 0.05
N VAL A 44 12.51 -19.40 -1.07
CA VAL A 44 11.53 -18.32 -1.11
C VAL A 44 10.18 -18.91 -1.53
N THR A 45 9.17 -18.69 -0.70
CA THR A 45 7.81 -19.19 -0.89
C THR A 45 6.84 -18.02 -1.06
N ALA A 46 6.02 -18.02 -2.08
CA ALA A 46 4.93 -17.07 -2.23
C ALA A 46 3.73 -17.56 -1.39
N GLU A 47 3.41 -16.83 -0.33
CA GLU A 47 2.35 -17.20 0.60
C GLU A 47 1.00 -16.65 0.16
N ALA A 48 0.97 -15.37 -0.22
CA ALA A 48 -0.27 -14.70 -0.54
C ALA A 48 -0.11 -13.56 -1.53
N VAL A 49 -1.17 -13.34 -2.30
CA VAL A 49 -1.46 -12.05 -2.94
C VAL A 49 -2.78 -11.57 -2.42
N VAL A 50 -2.81 -10.38 -1.89
CA VAL A 50 -4.02 -9.69 -1.46
C VAL A 50 -4.13 -8.41 -2.23
N GLY A 51 -5.33 -8.02 -2.61
CA GLY A 51 -5.48 -6.79 -3.35
C GLY A 51 -6.92 -6.30 -3.43
N ASP A 52 -7.03 -5.12 -3.98
CA ASP A 52 -8.27 -4.47 -4.34
C ASP A 52 -8.18 -3.94 -5.79
N TRP A 53 -9.09 -3.09 -6.18
CA TRP A 53 -9.15 -2.54 -7.53
C TRP A 53 -7.90 -1.74 -7.96
N SER A 54 -7.11 -1.20 -7.03
CA SER A 54 -5.96 -0.32 -7.32
C SER A 54 -4.67 -0.66 -6.58
N ASN A 55 -4.71 -1.59 -5.62
CA ASN A 55 -3.57 -1.93 -4.80
C ASN A 55 -3.41 -3.44 -4.71
N TYR A 56 -2.18 -3.90 -4.57
CA TYR A 56 -1.89 -5.28 -4.21
C TYR A 56 -0.71 -5.38 -3.25
N VAL A 57 -0.74 -6.42 -2.45
CA VAL A 57 0.34 -6.82 -1.55
C VAL A 57 0.73 -8.25 -1.88
N VAL A 58 2.02 -8.47 -2.12
CA VAL A 58 2.61 -9.81 -2.26
C VAL A 58 3.44 -10.09 -1.02
N VAL A 59 3.20 -11.23 -0.39
CA VAL A 59 3.97 -11.70 0.77
C VAL A 59 4.76 -12.93 0.36
N LEU A 60 6.07 -12.86 0.57
CA LEU A 60 7.00 -13.97 0.35
C LEU A 60 7.67 -14.34 1.67
N THR A 61 7.67 -15.61 2.01
CA THR A 61 8.49 -16.16 3.10
C THR A 61 9.86 -16.52 2.56
N VAL A 62 10.91 -16.08 3.22
CA VAL A 62 12.32 -16.37 2.93
C VAL A 62 12.86 -17.19 4.06
N ALA A 63 13.12 -18.48 3.82
CA ALA A 63 13.51 -19.42 4.85
C ALA A 63 14.90 -20.05 4.57
N LYS A 64 15.67 -20.26 5.63
CA LYS A 64 16.91 -21.06 5.54
C LYS A 64 16.60 -22.54 5.50
N ASP A 65 17.17 -23.24 4.52
CA ASP A 65 16.94 -24.69 4.33
C ASP A 65 17.59 -25.54 5.43
N ASP A 66 18.56 -24.99 6.17
CA ASP A 66 19.23 -25.67 7.28
C ASP A 66 18.46 -25.58 8.62
N GLY A 67 17.34 -24.88 8.63
CA GLY A 67 16.47 -24.72 9.80
C GLY A 67 16.99 -23.76 10.86
N THR A 68 18.10 -23.04 10.61
CA THR A 68 18.63 -22.05 11.57
C THR A 68 17.97 -20.68 11.40
N ALA A 69 17.77 -19.97 12.49
CA ALA A 69 17.21 -18.61 12.47
C ALA A 69 18.12 -17.60 11.74
N PHE A 70 17.54 -16.49 11.32
CA PHE A 70 18.27 -15.34 10.80
C PHE A 70 18.82 -14.52 11.97
N GLU A 71 20.14 -14.66 12.25
CA GLU A 71 20.79 -13.98 13.36
C GLU A 71 21.54 -12.74 12.91
N GLY A 72 21.64 -11.74 13.81
CA GLY A 72 22.49 -10.56 13.62
C GLY A 72 22.00 -9.60 12.53
N ILE A 73 20.73 -9.67 12.17
CA ILE A 73 20.11 -8.70 11.26
C ILE A 73 19.64 -7.51 12.09
N ARG A 74 20.06 -6.32 11.67
CA ARG A 74 19.66 -5.08 12.30
C ARG A 74 18.20 -4.76 11.96
N GLU A 75 17.46 -4.27 12.94
CA GLU A 75 16.17 -3.62 12.72
C GLU A 75 16.37 -2.14 12.43
N ASN A 76 15.58 -1.59 11.55
CA ASN A 76 15.49 -0.16 11.34
C ASN A 76 14.70 0.49 12.50
N GLU A 77 14.85 1.78 12.69
CA GLU A 77 14.15 2.53 13.76
C GLU A 77 12.62 2.36 13.69
N ASP A 78 12.08 2.10 12.50
CA ASP A 78 10.66 1.93 12.22
C ASP A 78 10.17 0.47 12.33
N GLY A 79 11.03 -0.46 12.73
CA GLY A 79 10.70 -1.86 12.95
C GLY A 79 11.00 -2.85 11.80
N PRO A 80 11.03 -2.49 10.50
CA PRO A 80 11.46 -3.41 9.46
C PRO A 80 12.92 -3.83 9.61
N LEU A 81 13.25 -5.07 9.19
CA LEU A 81 14.62 -5.54 9.13
C LEU A 81 15.42 -4.76 8.07
N ALA A 82 16.67 -4.47 8.36
CA ALA A 82 17.59 -3.78 7.46
C ALA A 82 18.12 -4.75 6.38
N LEU A 83 17.20 -5.22 5.54
CA LEU A 83 17.43 -6.17 4.46
C LEU A 83 16.91 -5.61 3.13
N THR A 84 17.51 -6.07 2.05
CA THR A 84 17.06 -5.83 0.69
C THR A 84 17.42 -7.01 -0.21
N PHE A 85 16.78 -7.09 -1.38
CA PHE A 85 17.30 -7.88 -2.49
C PHE A 85 18.14 -7.02 -3.43
N GLY A 86 19.00 -7.63 -4.21
CA GLY A 86 19.85 -6.93 -5.19
C GLY A 86 19.05 -6.07 -6.18
N ASN A 87 19.67 -5.05 -6.72
CA ASN A 87 19.05 -3.98 -7.53
C ASN A 87 18.20 -4.42 -8.73
N LEU A 88 18.40 -5.65 -9.23
CA LEU A 88 17.63 -6.21 -10.35
C LEU A 88 16.47 -7.10 -9.88
N ALA A 89 16.19 -7.13 -8.57
CA ALA A 89 15.06 -7.86 -8.02
C ALA A 89 13.74 -7.17 -8.39
N THR A 90 12.78 -7.95 -8.85
CA THR A 90 11.47 -7.45 -9.25
C THR A 90 10.35 -8.37 -8.78
N VAL A 91 9.24 -7.77 -8.36
CA VAL A 91 7.95 -8.44 -8.21
C VAL A 91 6.95 -7.59 -8.98
N THR A 92 6.39 -8.15 -10.05
CA THR A 92 5.51 -7.43 -10.97
C THR A 92 4.29 -8.26 -11.31
N ILE A 93 3.21 -7.61 -11.73
CA ILE A 93 2.02 -8.26 -12.26
C ILE A 93 1.87 -7.85 -13.73
N ASP A 94 1.68 -8.83 -14.61
CA ASP A 94 1.58 -8.61 -16.04
C ASP A 94 0.40 -7.68 -16.39
N GLY A 95 0.69 -6.61 -17.14
CA GLY A 95 -0.33 -5.64 -17.56
C GLY A 95 -0.95 -4.81 -16.41
N ALA A 96 -0.28 -4.74 -15.26
CA ALA A 96 -0.65 -3.90 -14.13
C ALA A 96 0.56 -3.04 -13.72
N PRO A 97 0.92 -2.00 -14.49
CA PRO A 97 2.07 -1.17 -14.19
C PRO A 97 1.88 -0.46 -12.85
N SER A 98 2.90 -0.52 -12.01
CA SER A 98 2.89 0.12 -10.70
C SER A 98 3.17 1.62 -10.81
N ARG A 99 2.42 2.43 -10.07
CA ARG A 99 2.65 3.87 -9.89
C ARG A 99 3.47 4.20 -8.66
N GLY A 100 3.35 3.37 -7.64
CA GLY A 100 4.09 3.48 -6.39
C GLY A 100 4.29 2.10 -5.80
N THR A 101 5.47 1.86 -5.25
CA THR A 101 5.76 0.59 -4.60
C THR A 101 6.55 0.82 -3.33
N THR A 102 6.26 0.02 -2.31
CA THR A 102 7.11 -0.11 -1.14
C THR A 102 7.42 -1.57 -0.91
N SER A 103 8.58 -1.84 -0.32
CA SER A 103 8.94 -3.18 0.09
C SER A 103 9.73 -3.14 1.38
N TYR A 104 9.56 -4.15 2.22
CA TYR A 104 10.27 -4.28 3.48
C TYR A 104 10.33 -5.74 3.92
N PHE A 105 11.26 -6.01 4.85
CA PHE A 105 11.35 -7.28 5.53
C PHE A 105 10.91 -7.14 6.98
N PHE A 106 10.29 -8.16 7.51
CA PHE A 106 10.03 -8.29 8.94
C PHE A 106 10.21 -9.75 9.36
N ASP A 107 10.34 -9.97 10.66
CA ASP A 107 10.42 -11.29 11.27
C ASP A 107 9.18 -11.47 12.15
N ALA A 108 8.33 -12.41 11.78
CA ALA A 108 7.10 -12.70 12.52
C ALA A 108 7.36 -13.58 13.75
N ASP A 109 8.40 -14.43 13.69
CA ASP A 109 8.80 -15.32 14.77
C ASP A 109 10.33 -15.48 14.77
N PRO A 110 11.05 -14.70 15.58
CA PRO A 110 12.53 -14.73 15.63
C PRO A 110 13.14 -16.09 16.00
N ASP A 111 12.35 -16.99 16.53
CA ASP A 111 12.79 -18.32 16.93
C ASP A 111 12.74 -19.35 15.78
N ASP A 112 12.11 -18.99 14.64
CA ASP A 112 12.04 -19.84 13.46
C ASP A 112 13.18 -19.57 12.46
N ASN A 113 13.17 -20.25 11.32
CA ASN A 113 14.18 -20.11 10.26
C ASN A 113 13.75 -19.20 9.12
N ALA A 114 12.70 -18.40 9.29
CA ALA A 114 12.05 -17.65 8.21
C ALA A 114 11.85 -16.18 8.54
N ILE A 115 11.94 -15.36 7.51
CA ILE A 115 11.56 -13.94 7.54
C ILE A 115 10.60 -13.66 6.40
N GLN A 116 9.82 -12.60 6.49
CA GLN A 116 8.84 -12.23 5.49
C GLN A 116 9.31 -11.02 4.69
N PHE A 117 9.19 -11.11 3.36
CA PHE A 117 9.34 -10.01 2.44
C PHE A 117 7.98 -9.58 1.93
N VAL A 118 7.65 -8.32 2.11
CA VAL A 118 6.40 -7.72 1.67
C VAL A 118 6.66 -6.76 0.56
N LYS A 119 5.88 -6.84 -0.51
CA LYS A 119 5.83 -5.83 -1.55
C LYS A 119 4.40 -5.34 -1.73
N ALA A 120 4.18 -4.08 -1.41
CA ALA A 120 2.92 -3.38 -1.64
C ALA A 120 3.07 -2.45 -2.85
N SER A 121 2.05 -2.41 -3.70
CA SER A 121 2.07 -1.59 -4.91
C SER A 121 0.69 -1.02 -5.20
N THR A 122 0.68 0.24 -5.64
CA THR A 122 -0.48 0.88 -6.25
C THR A 122 -0.36 0.78 -7.76
N ILE A 123 -1.39 0.30 -8.44
CA ILE A 123 -1.42 0.14 -9.89
C ILE A 123 -1.99 1.36 -10.59
N ASP A 124 -1.59 1.55 -11.84
CA ASP A 124 -2.20 2.53 -12.73
C ASP A 124 -3.52 2.00 -13.29
N THR A 125 -4.62 2.51 -12.76
CA THR A 125 -5.97 2.13 -13.22
C THR A 125 -6.48 2.93 -14.42
N HIS A 126 -5.75 3.93 -14.91
CA HIS A 126 -6.18 4.78 -16.03
C HIS A 126 -6.36 4.00 -17.34
N GLY A 127 -5.80 2.81 -17.46
CA GLY A 127 -5.99 1.91 -18.59
C GLY A 127 -7.12 0.89 -18.41
N GLY A 128 -7.89 0.92 -17.34
CA GLY A 128 -9.02 0.03 -17.08
C GLY A 128 -8.62 -1.42 -16.79
N GLY A 129 -7.37 -1.68 -16.41
CA GLY A 129 -6.88 -3.03 -16.17
C GLY A 129 -7.00 -3.49 -14.72
N SER A 130 -7.71 -4.60 -14.48
CA SER A 130 -7.60 -5.35 -13.22
C SER A 130 -6.34 -6.21 -13.24
N PHE A 131 -5.69 -6.38 -12.09
CA PHE A 131 -4.59 -7.34 -11.93
C PHE A 131 -5.07 -8.75 -11.56
N LEU A 132 -6.34 -8.90 -11.20
CA LEU A 132 -6.91 -10.18 -10.79
C LEU A 132 -6.79 -11.23 -11.91
N GLY A 133 -6.35 -12.43 -11.54
CA GLY A 133 -6.12 -13.53 -12.46
C GLY A 133 -4.90 -13.39 -13.39
N LYS A 134 -4.14 -12.30 -13.28
CA LYS A 134 -2.93 -12.09 -14.08
C LYS A 134 -1.69 -12.73 -13.44
N PRO A 135 -0.68 -13.09 -14.24
CA PRO A 135 0.57 -13.63 -13.73
C PRO A 135 1.32 -12.62 -12.86
N VAL A 136 1.66 -13.01 -11.65
CA VAL A 136 2.70 -12.39 -10.82
C VAL A 136 4.03 -13.00 -11.21
N ARG A 137 5.01 -12.17 -11.50
CA ARG A 137 6.38 -12.60 -11.79
C ARG A 137 7.31 -12.11 -10.69
N VAL A 138 7.96 -13.06 -10.05
CA VAL A 138 8.96 -12.82 -9.02
C VAL A 138 10.33 -13.16 -9.58
N LYS A 139 11.24 -12.20 -9.52
CA LYS A 139 12.67 -12.36 -9.80
C LYS A 139 13.42 -11.68 -8.67
N LEU A 140 14.02 -12.45 -7.80
CA LEU A 140 14.85 -11.95 -6.72
C LEU A 140 16.30 -12.36 -6.98
N LEU A 141 17.22 -11.49 -6.62
CA LEU A 141 18.66 -11.70 -6.74
C LEU A 141 19.29 -11.30 -5.42
N ASP A 142 20.23 -12.06 -4.94
CA ASP A 142 21.05 -11.83 -3.78
C ASP A 142 20.29 -11.26 -2.58
N LEU A 143 20.32 -11.93 -1.45
CA LEU A 143 19.82 -11.39 -0.19
C LEU A 143 20.94 -10.57 0.47
N MET A 144 20.65 -9.32 0.80
CA MET A 144 21.64 -8.34 1.25
C MET A 144 21.20 -7.72 2.57
N ALA A 145 22.14 -7.49 3.48
CA ALA A 145 21.93 -6.66 4.67
C ALA A 145 22.36 -5.22 4.40
N LEU A 146 21.62 -4.28 4.97
CA LEU A 146 21.96 -2.86 4.95
C LEU A 146 22.64 -2.47 6.28
N ASP A 147 23.72 -1.73 6.21
CA ASP A 147 24.37 -1.15 7.38
C ASP A 147 23.70 0.19 7.80
N GLU A 148 24.27 0.89 8.78
CA GLU A 148 23.74 2.16 9.29
C GLU A 148 23.79 3.29 8.24
N ASP A 149 24.73 3.22 7.30
CA ASP A 149 24.90 4.18 6.22
C ASP A 149 24.03 3.82 4.99
N GLY A 150 23.31 2.69 5.03
CA GLY A 150 22.49 2.17 3.93
C GLY A 150 23.28 1.42 2.86
N GLU A 151 24.57 1.14 3.11
CA GLU A 151 25.39 0.34 2.20
C GLU A 151 25.01 -1.14 2.30
N ALA A 152 24.88 -1.78 1.14
CA ALA A 152 24.44 -3.16 1.05
C ALA A 152 25.58 -4.16 1.07
N ARG A 153 25.48 -5.18 1.92
CA ARG A 153 26.42 -6.32 1.99
C ARG A 153 25.66 -7.60 1.68
N THR A 154 26.14 -8.37 0.70
CA THR A 154 25.55 -9.68 0.37
C THR A 154 25.65 -10.64 1.54
N LEU A 155 24.51 -11.16 1.98
CA LEU A 155 24.40 -12.25 2.95
C LEU A 155 24.39 -13.60 2.25
N VAL A 156 23.58 -13.72 1.18
CA VAL A 156 23.46 -14.94 0.39
C VAL A 156 23.39 -14.55 -1.09
N GLU A 157 24.35 -15.01 -1.88
CA GLU A 157 24.26 -14.94 -3.34
C GLU A 157 23.18 -15.92 -3.80
N GLY A 158 22.26 -15.50 -4.67
CA GLY A 158 21.20 -16.37 -5.14
C GLY A 158 20.33 -15.77 -6.20
N ALA A 159 19.52 -16.62 -6.81
CA ALA A 159 18.51 -16.20 -7.79
C ALA A 159 17.25 -17.05 -7.60
N TRP A 160 16.17 -16.37 -7.24
CA TRP A 160 14.86 -16.99 -7.05
C TRP A 160 13.90 -16.46 -8.11
N ARG A 161 13.30 -17.36 -8.87
CA ARG A 161 12.36 -17.03 -9.93
C ARG A 161 11.13 -17.90 -9.82
N MET A 162 9.97 -17.26 -9.77
CA MET A 162 8.69 -17.96 -9.76
C MET A 162 7.62 -17.12 -10.46
N SER A 163 6.56 -17.79 -10.88
CA SER A 163 5.37 -17.13 -11.42
C SER A 163 4.13 -17.87 -10.92
N PHE A 164 3.11 -17.11 -10.56
CA PHE A 164 1.82 -17.62 -10.11
C PHE A 164 0.72 -16.62 -10.48
N LEU A 165 -0.54 -17.00 -10.31
CA LEU A 165 -1.64 -16.12 -10.63
C LEU A 165 -2.04 -15.27 -9.42
N ALA A 166 -2.36 -14.00 -9.64
CA ALA A 166 -2.93 -13.11 -8.63
C ALA A 166 -4.41 -13.48 -8.39
N ASN A 167 -4.64 -14.61 -7.74
CA ASN A 167 -5.97 -15.11 -7.40
C ASN A 167 -6.35 -14.64 -6.01
N CYS A 168 -6.89 -13.43 -5.92
CA CYS A 168 -7.48 -12.90 -4.69
C CYS A 168 -8.90 -12.41 -4.97
N ALA A 169 -9.75 -12.41 -3.95
CA ALA A 169 -11.04 -11.78 -4.04
C ALA A 169 -10.87 -10.26 -3.97
N ASP A 170 -11.61 -9.52 -4.80
CA ASP A 170 -11.78 -8.08 -4.60
C ASP A 170 -12.75 -7.88 -3.43
N LEU A 171 -12.23 -7.39 -2.32
CA LEU A 171 -13.00 -7.10 -1.11
C LEU A 171 -13.44 -5.64 -1.04
N SER A 172 -13.35 -4.90 -2.12
CA SER A 172 -13.75 -3.49 -2.18
C SER A 172 -15.26 -3.33 -1.99
N ARG A 173 -15.64 -2.29 -1.25
CA ARG A 173 -17.03 -1.86 -1.06
C ARG A 173 -17.18 -0.43 -1.54
N ASN A 174 -18.23 -0.17 -2.30
CA ASN A 174 -18.63 1.19 -2.64
C ASN A 174 -19.51 1.74 -1.52
N VAL A 175 -19.16 2.94 -1.05
CA VAL A 175 -19.95 3.63 -0.02
C VAL A 175 -20.85 4.66 -0.69
N PRO A 176 -22.07 4.91 -0.22
CA PRO A 176 -22.98 5.89 -0.82
C PRO A 176 -22.33 7.25 -0.95
N ALA A 177 -22.36 7.83 -2.14
CA ALA A 177 -21.75 9.11 -2.50
C ALA A 177 -22.81 10.10 -3.03
N GLY A 178 -22.41 11.33 -3.30
CA GLY A 178 -23.28 12.42 -3.78
C GLY A 178 -23.43 13.56 -2.77
N GLN A 179 -22.84 13.42 -1.58
CA GLN A 179 -22.86 14.48 -0.57
C GLN A 179 -21.95 15.64 -1.01
N THR A 180 -22.30 16.84 -0.54
CA THR A 180 -21.57 18.05 -0.84
C THR A 180 -21.08 18.74 0.43
N PHE A 181 -19.98 19.49 0.29
CA PHE A 181 -19.45 20.35 1.35
C PHE A 181 -18.82 21.61 0.77
N ALA A 182 -18.72 22.66 1.59
CA ALA A 182 -18.08 23.90 1.17
C ALA A 182 -16.57 23.70 1.00
N PHE A 183 -16.03 24.14 -0.14
CA PHE A 183 -14.62 24.15 -0.42
C PHE A 183 -14.23 25.48 -1.01
N ASP A 184 -13.46 26.29 -0.25
CA ASP A 184 -13.11 27.67 -0.60
C ASP A 184 -14.36 28.51 -0.93
N GLU A 185 -14.41 29.07 -2.15
CA GLU A 185 -15.48 29.89 -2.66
C GLU A 185 -16.61 29.12 -3.33
N GLY A 186 -16.49 27.79 -3.42
CA GLY A 186 -17.45 26.91 -4.09
C GLY A 186 -17.82 25.68 -3.29
N THR A 187 -18.21 24.66 -4.03
CA THR A 187 -18.72 23.41 -3.49
C THR A 187 -17.94 22.22 -4.02
N ALA A 188 -17.57 21.33 -3.14
CA ALA A 188 -17.07 20.01 -3.51
C ALA A 188 -18.21 18.97 -3.40
N THR A 189 -18.31 18.11 -4.40
CA THR A 189 -19.20 16.95 -4.43
C THR A 189 -18.38 15.68 -4.33
N ILE A 190 -18.79 14.78 -3.47
CA ILE A 190 -18.20 13.44 -3.35
C ILE A 190 -18.80 12.57 -4.44
N ASN A 191 -18.02 12.23 -5.46
CA ASN A 191 -18.51 11.45 -6.60
C ASN A 191 -18.49 9.96 -6.35
N ALA A 192 -17.45 9.47 -5.66
CA ALA A 192 -17.31 8.06 -5.31
C ALA A 192 -16.49 7.90 -4.03
N ILE A 193 -16.80 6.87 -3.28
CA ILE A 193 -15.99 6.38 -2.17
C ILE A 193 -15.88 4.87 -2.34
N THR A 194 -14.67 4.38 -2.38
CA THR A 194 -14.38 2.94 -2.40
C THR A 194 -13.44 2.62 -1.26
N ILE A 195 -13.83 1.66 -0.42
CA ILE A 195 -13.01 1.17 0.69
C ILE A 195 -12.79 -0.33 0.54
N SER A 196 -11.60 -0.77 0.86
CA SER A 196 -11.23 -2.19 0.99
C SER A 196 -10.54 -2.42 2.33
N PRO A 197 -10.26 -3.64 2.74
CA PRO A 197 -9.38 -3.89 3.90
C PRO A 197 -8.00 -3.25 3.78
N LEU A 198 -7.54 -2.96 2.55
CA LEU A 198 -6.20 -2.43 2.24
C LEU A 198 -6.16 -0.93 2.07
N SER A 199 -7.24 -0.32 1.56
CA SER A 199 -7.19 1.07 1.10
C SER A 199 -8.53 1.79 1.14
N LEU A 200 -8.44 3.11 1.10
CA LEU A 200 -9.57 4.01 0.88
C LEU A 200 -9.28 4.90 -0.32
N SER A 201 -10.28 5.10 -1.18
CA SER A 201 -10.25 6.08 -2.27
C SER A 201 -11.51 6.91 -2.27
N VAL A 202 -11.33 8.20 -2.51
CA VAL A 202 -12.41 9.18 -2.61
C VAL A 202 -12.19 10.02 -3.86
N ASP A 203 -13.22 10.09 -4.72
CA ASP A 203 -13.25 10.95 -5.88
C ASP A 203 -14.14 12.14 -5.61
N LEU A 204 -13.65 13.33 -5.92
CA LEU A 204 -14.30 14.61 -5.68
C LEU A 204 -14.43 15.40 -6.99
N MET A 205 -15.46 16.19 -7.07
CA MET A 205 -15.60 17.25 -8.08
C MET A 205 -15.82 18.58 -7.36
N ILE A 206 -14.98 19.55 -7.63
CA ILE A 206 -15.07 20.93 -7.15
C ILE A 206 -15.63 21.76 -8.31
N ASP A 207 -16.63 22.59 -8.06
CA ASP A 207 -17.40 23.32 -9.05
C ASP A 207 -16.70 24.57 -9.63
N PHE A 208 -15.39 24.66 -9.43
CA PHE A 208 -14.53 25.68 -10.04
C PHE A 208 -13.11 25.13 -10.27
N PRO A 209 -12.33 25.74 -11.18
CA PRO A 209 -10.94 25.39 -11.38
C PRO A 209 -10.08 25.89 -10.23
N ILE A 210 -9.41 24.98 -9.51
CA ILE A 210 -8.44 25.37 -8.48
C ILE A 210 -7.09 25.74 -9.10
N GLU A 211 -6.37 26.62 -8.44
CA GLU A 211 -5.00 26.92 -8.83
C GLU A 211 -4.06 25.78 -8.44
N VAL A 212 -3.35 25.24 -9.41
CA VAL A 212 -2.33 24.20 -9.20
C VAL A 212 -1.00 24.62 -9.80
N ASN A 213 0.08 24.36 -9.12
CA ASN A 213 1.41 24.52 -9.67
C ASN A 213 1.79 23.26 -10.46
N PRO A 214 2.26 23.34 -11.71
CA PRO A 214 2.70 22.18 -12.49
C PRO A 214 3.82 21.35 -11.84
N ILE A 215 4.55 21.92 -10.89
CA ILE A 215 5.73 21.31 -10.26
C ILE A 215 5.43 20.81 -8.82
N GLY A 216 4.26 21.12 -8.22
CA GLY A 216 3.93 20.70 -6.85
C GLY A 216 2.59 21.23 -6.34
N PHE A 217 2.21 20.80 -5.16
CA PHE A 217 0.99 21.22 -4.47
C PHE A 217 1.25 22.42 -3.55
N ASP A 218 1.87 23.49 -4.10
CA ASP A 218 2.32 24.62 -3.29
C ASP A 218 1.31 25.77 -3.19
N THR A 219 0.22 25.72 -3.98
CA THR A 219 -0.82 26.74 -3.91
C THR A 219 -1.66 26.60 -2.64
N PRO A 220 -2.28 27.67 -2.12
CA PRO A 220 -3.17 27.57 -0.97
C PRO A 220 -4.32 26.57 -1.18
N GLN A 221 -4.90 26.53 -2.39
CA GLN A 221 -6.00 25.63 -2.72
C GLN A 221 -5.55 24.17 -2.78
N SER A 222 -4.38 23.89 -3.37
CA SER A 222 -3.80 22.52 -3.37
C SER A 222 -3.49 22.03 -1.96
N LYS A 223 -2.95 22.90 -1.10
CA LYS A 223 -2.69 22.57 0.31
C LYS A 223 -3.97 22.27 1.09
N ARG A 224 -5.05 23.01 0.82
CA ARG A 224 -6.35 22.71 1.43
C ARG A 224 -6.92 21.38 0.96
N LEU A 225 -6.77 21.07 -0.33
CA LEU A 225 -7.19 19.77 -0.86
C LEU A 225 -6.39 18.62 -0.22
N GLN A 226 -5.08 18.80 -0.04
CA GLN A 226 -4.26 17.83 0.68
C GLN A 226 -4.71 17.67 2.13
N GLY A 227 -4.94 18.77 2.84
CA GLY A 227 -5.42 18.81 4.22
C GLY A 227 -6.91 18.56 4.38
N LEU A 228 -7.63 18.17 3.32
CA LEU A 228 -9.05 17.86 3.42
C LEU A 228 -9.27 16.72 4.39
N PRO A 229 -10.07 16.90 5.47
CA PRO A 229 -10.35 15.86 6.45
C PRO A 229 -10.85 14.58 5.78
N LEU A 230 -10.14 13.50 6.05
CA LEU A 230 -10.47 12.16 5.57
C LEU A 230 -10.20 11.16 6.69
N THR A 231 -11.24 10.55 7.24
CA THR A 231 -11.11 9.60 8.33
C THR A 231 -12.01 8.39 8.12
N VAL A 232 -11.57 7.23 8.62
CA VAL A 232 -12.39 6.02 8.77
C VAL A 232 -12.72 5.89 10.25
N ASN A 233 -14.00 5.91 10.58
CA ASN A 233 -14.48 5.83 11.95
C ASN A 233 -14.93 4.41 12.25
N MET A 234 -14.33 3.77 13.25
CA MET A 234 -14.65 2.39 13.63
C MET A 234 -15.81 2.36 14.63
N LYS A 235 -16.53 1.25 14.71
CA LYS A 235 -17.65 1.05 15.65
C LYS A 235 -17.23 1.09 17.13
N ASP A 236 -15.97 0.76 17.41
CA ASP A 236 -15.39 0.84 18.75
C ASP A 236 -14.99 2.25 19.16
N GLY A 237 -15.15 3.23 18.26
CA GLY A 237 -14.77 4.64 18.48
C GLY A 237 -13.34 4.98 18.07
N THR A 238 -12.54 4.01 17.59
CA THR A 238 -11.23 4.29 17.01
C THR A 238 -11.39 5.04 15.70
N VAL A 239 -10.42 5.91 15.38
CA VAL A 239 -10.40 6.69 14.15
C VAL A 239 -9.09 6.43 13.41
N VAL A 240 -9.19 6.04 12.15
CA VAL A 240 -8.04 5.98 11.23
C VAL A 240 -7.99 7.29 10.46
N ASP A 241 -7.03 8.15 10.80
CA ASP A 241 -6.84 9.44 10.14
C ASP A 241 -6.03 9.27 8.84
N ALA A 242 -6.70 9.51 7.73
CA ALA A 242 -6.15 9.47 6.39
C ALA A 242 -5.82 10.86 5.83
N THR A 243 -6.07 11.94 6.56
CA THR A 243 -6.04 13.32 6.08
C THR A 243 -4.70 13.70 5.45
N GLN A 244 -3.61 13.50 6.17
CA GLN A 244 -2.26 13.86 5.72
C GLN A 244 -1.52 12.72 5.02
N LYS A 245 -1.96 11.49 5.22
CA LYS A 245 -1.33 10.28 4.67
C LYS A 245 -1.82 9.94 3.28
N SER A 246 -2.95 10.51 2.84
CA SER A 246 -3.52 10.21 1.53
C SER A 246 -2.74 10.89 0.41
N GLY A 247 -2.36 10.13 -0.60
CA GLY A 247 -1.95 10.64 -1.90
C GLY A 247 -3.14 11.22 -2.66
N GLY A 248 -2.88 11.99 -3.72
CA GLY A 248 -3.97 12.58 -4.49
C GLY A 248 -3.63 12.80 -5.96
N ALA A 249 -4.66 12.85 -6.78
CA ALA A 249 -4.62 13.27 -8.18
C ALA A 249 -5.52 14.51 -8.34
N VAL A 250 -5.09 15.44 -9.16
CA VAL A 250 -5.89 16.64 -9.48
C VAL A 250 -5.85 16.85 -11.00
N GLU A 251 -7.02 16.98 -11.58
CA GLU A 251 -7.23 17.38 -12.97
C GLU A 251 -8.07 18.66 -12.99
N VAL A 252 -7.44 19.77 -13.33
CA VAL A 252 -8.13 21.06 -13.47
C VAL A 252 -8.73 21.15 -14.88
N ARG A 253 -10.03 21.42 -14.94
CA ARG A 253 -10.82 21.63 -16.16
C ARG A 253 -11.23 23.11 -16.26
N GLU A 254 -11.81 23.49 -17.38
CA GLU A 254 -12.19 24.86 -17.64
C GLU A 254 -13.13 25.46 -16.57
N TYR A 255 -14.06 24.67 -16.05
CA TYR A 255 -15.10 25.13 -15.10
C TYR A 255 -15.18 24.26 -13.83
N ALA A 256 -14.28 23.34 -13.64
CA ALA A 256 -14.30 22.42 -12.50
C ALA A 256 -12.93 21.83 -12.22
N THR A 257 -12.79 21.21 -11.07
CA THR A 257 -11.63 20.38 -10.74
C THR A 257 -12.09 19.00 -10.34
N VAL A 258 -11.49 17.98 -10.96
CA VAL A 258 -11.63 16.60 -10.51
C VAL A 258 -10.44 16.27 -9.62
N ALA A 259 -10.70 15.79 -8.43
CA ALA A 259 -9.67 15.44 -7.47
C ALA A 259 -9.93 14.05 -6.90
N GLY A 260 -8.86 13.28 -6.69
CA GLY A 260 -8.91 12.01 -6.00
C GLY A 260 -8.01 12.04 -4.78
N LYS A 261 -8.45 11.42 -3.70
CA LYS A 261 -7.61 11.12 -2.52
C LYS A 261 -7.60 9.63 -2.31
N SER A 262 -6.42 9.04 -2.11
CA SER A 262 -6.30 7.62 -1.83
C SER A 262 -5.24 7.35 -0.78
N LEU A 263 -5.49 6.35 0.05
CA LEU A 263 -4.60 5.88 1.10
C LEU A 263 -4.54 4.36 1.08
N MET A 264 -3.36 3.79 1.19
CA MET A 264 -3.17 2.41 1.61
C MET A 264 -3.01 2.40 3.14
N PHE A 265 -3.80 1.57 3.83
CA PHE A 265 -3.75 1.47 5.29
C PHE A 265 -2.45 0.82 5.76
N ASP A 266 -2.01 1.18 6.96
CA ASP A 266 -0.85 0.56 7.62
C ASP A 266 -1.16 -0.85 8.14
N ARG A 267 -2.45 -1.21 8.24
CA ARG A 267 -2.97 -2.51 8.67
C ARG A 267 -4.22 -2.87 7.88
N PHE A 268 -4.60 -4.15 7.86
CA PHE A 268 -5.90 -4.56 7.33
C PHE A 268 -7.03 -4.03 8.23
N LEU A 269 -8.05 -3.46 7.58
CA LEU A 269 -9.27 -3.06 8.27
C LEU A 269 -10.33 -4.13 8.11
N ASP A 270 -10.96 -4.50 9.20
CA ASP A 270 -12.21 -5.23 9.16
C ASP A 270 -13.33 -4.25 8.74
N LEU A 271 -13.82 -4.40 7.52
CA LEU A 271 -14.85 -3.49 7.00
C LEU A 271 -16.20 -3.63 7.70
N ASP A 272 -16.44 -4.75 8.36
CA ASP A 272 -17.66 -4.94 9.16
C ASP A 272 -17.60 -4.15 10.47
N GLU A 273 -16.42 -3.75 10.91
CA GLU A 273 -16.23 -2.89 12.08
C GLU A 273 -16.15 -1.39 11.73
N VAL A 274 -16.20 -1.02 10.45
CA VAL A 274 -16.28 0.39 10.05
C VAL A 274 -17.70 0.91 10.27
N ALA A 275 -17.81 2.03 10.97
CA ALA A 275 -19.10 2.71 11.21
C ALA A 275 -19.41 3.72 10.10
N SER A 276 -18.42 4.58 9.77
CA SER A 276 -18.59 5.63 8.77
C SER A 276 -17.24 6.10 8.20
N ILE A 277 -17.32 6.87 7.13
CA ILE A 277 -16.19 7.58 6.53
C ILE A 277 -16.51 9.07 6.55
N THR A 278 -15.61 9.88 7.08
CA THR A 278 -15.73 11.34 7.06
C THR A 278 -14.90 11.91 5.93
N VAL A 279 -15.51 12.71 5.06
CA VAL A 279 -14.88 13.39 3.94
C VAL A 279 -15.22 14.87 4.00
N GLY A 280 -14.23 15.75 4.12
CA GLY A 280 -14.46 17.20 4.16
C GLY A 280 -15.38 17.65 5.30
N GLY A 281 -15.43 16.89 6.39
CA GLY A 281 -16.32 17.15 7.52
C GLY A 281 -17.72 16.57 7.38
N VAL A 282 -18.03 15.88 6.28
CA VAL A 282 -19.30 15.16 6.09
C VAL A 282 -19.10 13.71 6.49
N ASP A 283 -19.91 13.24 7.43
CA ASP A 283 -19.89 11.85 7.90
C ASP A 283 -20.85 11.01 7.08
N ILE A 284 -20.36 9.90 6.52
CA ILE A 284 -21.07 9.03 5.59
C ILE A 284 -21.08 7.62 6.18
N PRO A 285 -22.24 7.11 6.61
CA PRO A 285 -22.32 5.79 7.23
C PRO A 285 -22.02 4.69 6.22
N MET A 286 -21.38 3.63 6.70
CA MET A 286 -21.24 2.38 5.94
C MET A 286 -22.63 1.75 5.71
N PRO A 287 -22.87 1.16 4.53
CA PRO A 287 -24.14 0.52 4.19
C PRO A 287 -24.43 -0.74 5.01
#